data_63eb38b5fa0ef260681e05f37bff9183
#
_entry.id   63eb38b5fa0ef260681e05f37bff9183
#
_cell.length_a   1.000
_cell.length_b   1.000
_cell.length_c   1.000
_cell.angle_alpha   90.00
_cell.angle_beta   90.00
_cell.angle_gamma   90.00
#
_symmetry.space_group_name_H-M   'P 1'
#
loop_
_entity.id
_entity.type
_entity.pdbx_description
1 polymer ?
#
loop_
_entity_poly.entity_id
_entity_poly.type
_entity_poly.pdbx_seq_one_letter_code
_entity_poly.pdbx_strand_id
1 'polypeptide(L)'
;MENKAINIRFAQETESEVILELIRGLAAYENMEDEVAATKEQIHETLFINKDAEVLLAEYKGKIVGFALFFHTYSTFLGKTNIYLEDLFVKEEARGKGIGRLFFKHLAKIAIDKGYGRIEWCCLDWNQKSIEFYKHMGAEVLDDRRIYRISDDKFKEV
;
A
#
# COMPACT_ATOMS: atom_id res chain seq x y z
N MET A 1 -10.04 -15.72 -15.53
CA MET A 1 -8.69 -16.02 -16.08
C MET A 1 -7.72 -14.97 -15.57
N GLU A 2 -6.63 -15.40 -14.98
CA GLU A 2 -5.54 -14.47 -14.65
C GLU A 2 -4.93 -13.98 -15.96
N ASN A 3 -4.82 -12.67 -16.10
CA ASN A 3 -4.18 -12.08 -17.26
C ASN A 3 -2.67 -12.37 -17.19
N LYS A 4 -2.19 -13.36 -17.92
CA LYS A 4 -0.78 -13.79 -17.96
C LYS A 4 0.23 -12.67 -18.27
N ALA A 5 -0.26 -11.48 -18.65
CA ALA A 5 0.58 -10.30 -18.92
C ALA A 5 0.87 -9.46 -17.64
N ILE A 6 0.24 -9.78 -16.50
CA ILE A 6 0.42 -9.05 -15.24
C ILE A 6 1.30 -9.89 -14.30
N ASN A 7 2.37 -9.30 -13.82
CA ASN A 7 3.25 -9.89 -12.82
C ASN A 7 3.31 -9.02 -11.56
N ILE A 8 3.12 -9.63 -10.40
CA ILE A 8 3.31 -8.98 -9.10
C ILE A 8 4.57 -9.53 -8.46
N ARG A 9 5.47 -8.66 -8.06
CA ARG A 9 6.74 -9.02 -7.43
C ARG A 9 7.17 -7.99 -6.38
N PHE A 10 8.06 -8.37 -5.50
CA PHE A 10 8.72 -7.42 -4.60
C PHE A 10 9.57 -6.42 -5.40
N ALA A 11 9.61 -5.18 -4.91
CA ALA A 11 10.51 -4.16 -5.43
C ALA A 11 11.97 -4.52 -5.13
N GLN A 12 12.86 -4.06 -6.00
CA GLN A 12 14.30 -4.19 -5.85
C GLN A 12 14.92 -2.87 -5.38
N GLU A 13 16.07 -2.96 -4.75
CA GLU A 13 16.81 -1.81 -4.20
C GLU A 13 17.06 -0.69 -5.22
N THR A 14 17.25 -1.05 -6.49
CA THR A 14 17.46 -0.10 -7.59
C THR A 14 16.21 0.66 -8.02
N GLU A 15 15.04 0.34 -7.46
CA GLU A 15 13.74 0.85 -7.92
C GLU A 15 13.16 1.97 -7.05
N SER A 16 13.96 2.57 -6.16
CA SER A 16 13.52 3.64 -5.26
C SER A 16 12.92 4.85 -6.00
N GLU A 17 13.46 5.21 -7.18
CA GLU A 17 12.94 6.29 -8.00
C GLU A 17 11.57 5.97 -8.60
N VAL A 18 11.39 4.75 -9.09
CA VAL A 18 10.10 4.29 -9.61
C VAL A 18 9.05 4.26 -8.50
N ILE A 19 9.41 3.85 -7.30
CA ILE A 19 8.52 3.88 -6.13
C ILE A 19 8.10 5.33 -5.84
N LEU A 20 9.04 6.28 -5.83
CA LEU A 20 8.73 7.69 -5.60
C LEU A 20 7.80 8.26 -6.68
N GLU A 21 7.99 7.91 -7.94
CA GLU A 21 7.08 8.29 -9.03
C GLU A 21 5.66 7.77 -8.81
N LEU A 22 5.53 6.51 -8.36
CA LEU A 22 4.22 5.91 -8.06
C LEU A 22 3.56 6.57 -6.84
N ILE A 23 4.32 6.93 -5.80
CA ILE A 23 3.83 7.70 -4.65
C ILE A 23 3.30 9.06 -5.11
N ARG A 24 4.02 9.76 -5.97
CA ARG A 24 3.55 11.05 -6.55
C ARG A 24 2.30 10.87 -7.40
N GLY A 25 2.20 9.78 -8.14
CA GLY A 25 0.99 9.43 -8.90
C GLY A 25 -0.22 9.21 -7.98
N LEU A 26 -0.04 8.52 -6.86
CA LEU A 26 -1.09 8.36 -5.85
C LEU A 26 -1.47 9.71 -5.23
N ALA A 27 -0.51 10.53 -4.84
CA ALA A 27 -0.75 11.86 -4.27
C ALA A 27 -1.54 12.75 -5.24
N ALA A 28 -1.22 12.73 -6.53
CA ALA A 28 -1.97 13.43 -7.57
C ALA A 28 -3.43 12.92 -7.66
N TYR A 29 -3.64 11.62 -7.60
CA TYR A 29 -4.99 11.03 -7.58
C TYR A 29 -5.80 11.48 -6.34
N GLU A 30 -5.14 11.65 -5.21
CA GLU A 30 -5.76 12.07 -3.94
C GLU A 30 -5.81 13.59 -3.75
N ASN A 31 -5.32 14.38 -4.71
CA ASN A 31 -5.17 15.85 -4.63
C ASN A 31 -4.30 16.30 -3.44
N MET A 32 -3.22 15.61 -3.18
CA MET A 32 -2.29 15.79 -2.06
C MET A 32 -0.82 15.90 -2.51
N GLU A 33 -0.56 16.37 -3.73
CA GLU A 33 0.81 16.43 -4.30
C GLU A 33 1.77 17.22 -3.43
N ASP A 34 1.29 18.30 -2.81
CA ASP A 34 2.09 19.18 -1.96
C ASP A 34 2.50 18.55 -0.62
N GLU A 35 1.90 17.40 -0.27
CA GLU A 35 2.23 16.67 0.96
C GLU A 35 3.40 15.69 0.78
N VAL A 36 3.85 15.44 -0.45
CA VAL A 36 4.95 14.51 -0.73
C VAL A 36 6.29 15.19 -0.46
N ALA A 37 6.85 14.93 0.71
CA ALA A 37 8.17 15.41 1.12
C ALA A 37 9.28 14.35 0.95
N ALA A 38 8.92 13.10 0.68
CA ALA A 38 9.86 11.99 0.57
C ALA A 38 10.83 12.17 -0.60
N THR A 39 12.10 11.84 -0.37
CA THR A 39 13.15 11.80 -1.39
C THR A 39 13.46 10.36 -1.78
N LYS A 40 14.09 10.17 -2.94
CA LYS A 40 14.58 8.86 -3.41
C LYS A 40 15.53 8.23 -2.39
N GLU A 41 16.41 9.01 -1.81
CA GLU A 41 17.41 8.56 -0.82
C GLU A 41 16.72 8.08 0.46
N GLN A 42 15.72 8.81 0.95
CA GLN A 42 14.93 8.39 2.10
C GLN A 42 14.16 7.09 1.84
N ILE A 43 13.57 6.95 0.66
CA ILE A 43 12.87 5.72 0.26
C ILE A 43 13.85 4.56 0.20
N HIS A 44 15.03 4.74 -0.38
CA HIS A 44 16.05 3.71 -0.43
C HIS A 44 16.47 3.27 0.97
N GLU A 45 16.79 4.22 1.85
CA GLU A 45 17.23 3.94 3.21
C GLU A 45 16.15 3.20 4.03
N THR A 46 14.92 3.73 4.04
CA THR A 46 13.86 3.19 4.89
C THR A 46 13.34 1.83 4.40
N LEU A 47 13.19 1.64 3.09
CA LEU A 47 12.63 0.41 2.55
C LEU A 47 13.67 -0.72 2.38
N PHE A 48 14.88 -0.39 1.97
CA PHE A 48 15.85 -1.43 1.58
C PHE A 48 16.98 -1.62 2.59
N ILE A 49 17.38 -0.58 3.32
CA ILE A 49 18.41 -0.69 4.36
C ILE A 49 17.77 -1.01 5.71
N ASN A 50 16.86 -0.17 6.18
CA ASN A 50 16.20 -0.34 7.48
C ASN A 50 15.10 -1.41 7.44
N LYS A 51 14.49 -1.65 6.27
CA LYS A 51 13.36 -2.57 6.07
C LYS A 51 12.13 -2.22 6.92
N ASP A 52 11.84 -0.93 7.00
CA ASP A 52 10.70 -0.42 7.78
C ASP A 52 9.35 -0.74 7.13
N ALA A 53 9.32 -0.94 5.82
CA ALA A 53 8.16 -1.37 5.06
C ALA A 53 8.59 -2.21 3.84
N GLU A 54 7.62 -2.85 3.19
CA GLU A 54 7.82 -3.67 2.00
C GLU A 54 6.98 -3.15 0.84
N VAL A 55 7.44 -3.33 -0.38
CA VAL A 55 6.75 -2.89 -1.59
C VAL A 55 6.60 -4.03 -2.58
N LEU A 56 5.36 -4.25 -3.01
CA LEU A 56 5.05 -5.04 -4.20
C LEU A 56 4.86 -4.10 -5.39
N LEU A 57 5.40 -4.48 -6.53
CA LEU A 57 5.22 -3.78 -7.82
C LEU A 57 4.39 -4.63 -8.76
N ALA A 58 3.55 -3.97 -9.55
CA ALA A 58 2.81 -4.60 -10.65
C ALA A 58 3.47 -4.25 -11.97
N GLU A 59 3.84 -5.27 -12.73
CA GLU A 59 4.29 -5.14 -14.11
C GLU A 59 3.19 -5.57 -15.07
N TYR A 60 2.96 -4.76 -16.08
CA TYR A 60 2.06 -5.07 -17.18
C TYR A 60 2.75 -4.79 -18.52
N LYS A 61 2.89 -5.81 -19.34
CA LYS A 61 3.61 -5.74 -20.64
C LYS A 61 5.01 -5.13 -20.50
N GLY A 62 5.75 -5.54 -19.46
CA GLY A 62 7.12 -5.09 -19.20
C GLY A 62 7.28 -3.68 -18.62
N LYS A 63 6.18 -3.04 -18.23
CA LYS A 63 6.20 -1.71 -17.58
C LYS A 63 5.64 -1.79 -16.18
N ILE A 64 6.25 -1.06 -15.24
CA ILE A 64 5.74 -0.92 -13.88
C ILE A 64 4.55 0.03 -13.90
N VAL A 65 3.38 -0.46 -13.46
CA VAL A 65 2.10 0.24 -13.56
C VAL A 65 1.38 0.42 -12.23
N GLY A 66 1.94 -0.07 -11.14
CA GLY A 66 1.33 0.08 -9.82
C GLY A 66 2.20 -0.45 -8.70
N PHE A 67 1.83 -0.11 -7.46
CA PHE A 67 2.50 -0.57 -6.26
C PHE A 67 1.54 -0.79 -5.10
N ALA A 68 1.97 -1.61 -4.17
CA ALA A 68 1.38 -1.75 -2.85
C ALA A 68 2.50 -1.67 -1.81
N LEU A 69 2.44 -0.70 -0.92
CA LEU A 69 3.39 -0.53 0.18
C LEU A 69 2.71 -0.93 1.48
N PHE A 70 3.34 -1.79 2.24
CA PHE A 70 2.78 -2.33 3.48
C PHE A 70 3.85 -2.53 4.55
N PHE A 71 3.40 -2.57 5.78
CA PHE A 71 4.22 -2.85 6.95
C PHE A 71 3.43 -3.69 7.96
N HIS A 72 4.03 -4.01 9.09
CA HIS A 72 3.42 -4.91 10.06
C HIS A 72 2.92 -4.14 11.28
N THR A 73 1.67 -4.42 11.67
CA THR A 73 1.09 -4.04 12.95
C THR A 73 0.90 -5.28 13.82
N TYR A 74 0.52 -5.09 15.07
CA TYR A 74 0.29 -6.18 16.00
C TYR A 74 -1.07 -6.06 16.66
N SER A 75 -1.82 -7.14 16.70
CA SER A 75 -3.07 -7.23 17.44
C SER A 75 -2.84 -7.90 18.78
N THR A 76 -2.97 -7.14 19.86
CA THR A 76 -2.89 -7.70 21.21
C THR A 76 -4.05 -8.65 21.51
N PHE A 77 -5.23 -8.39 20.94
CA PHE A 77 -6.42 -9.23 21.15
C PHE A 77 -6.31 -10.59 20.46
N LEU A 78 -5.69 -10.64 19.28
CA LEU A 78 -5.45 -11.91 18.58
C LEU A 78 -4.12 -12.55 18.97
N GLY A 79 -3.19 -11.81 19.56
CA GLY A 79 -1.80 -12.25 19.76
C GLY A 79 -1.10 -12.53 18.43
N LYS A 80 -1.40 -11.73 17.39
CA LYS A 80 -0.90 -11.94 16.02
C LYS A 80 -0.39 -10.67 15.39
N THR A 81 0.59 -10.84 14.52
CA THR A 81 1.00 -9.82 13.55
C THR A 81 -0.05 -9.64 12.48
N ASN A 82 -0.21 -8.42 11.99
CA ASN A 82 -1.08 -8.09 10.85
C ASN A 82 -0.27 -7.42 9.76
N ILE A 83 -0.81 -7.40 8.55
CA ILE A 83 -0.38 -6.52 7.47
C ILE A 83 -1.19 -5.22 7.56
N TYR A 84 -0.50 -4.08 7.53
CA TYR A 84 -1.11 -2.78 7.28
C TYR A 84 -0.69 -2.28 5.91
N LEU A 85 -1.67 -2.14 5.02
CA LEU A 85 -1.46 -1.62 3.67
C LEU A 85 -1.56 -0.10 3.72
N GLU A 86 -0.42 0.58 3.61
CA GLU A 86 -0.36 2.05 3.60
C GLU A 86 -0.87 2.60 2.27
N ASP A 87 -0.32 2.10 1.16
CA ASP A 87 -0.63 2.59 -0.17
C ASP A 87 -0.96 1.46 -1.15
N LEU A 88 -1.96 1.70 -1.97
CA LEU A 88 -2.31 0.87 -3.12
C LEU A 88 -2.64 1.79 -4.30
N PHE A 89 -1.85 1.74 -5.35
CA PHE A 89 -2.03 2.58 -6.53
C PHE A 89 -1.79 1.81 -7.82
N VAL A 90 -2.65 2.05 -8.80
CA VAL A 90 -2.50 1.55 -10.18
C VAL A 90 -2.67 2.72 -11.13
N LYS A 91 -1.69 2.91 -12.02
CA LYS A 91 -1.74 3.96 -13.05
C LYS A 91 -3.03 3.85 -13.85
N GLU A 92 -3.59 5.00 -14.25
CA GLU A 92 -4.90 5.08 -14.89
C GLU A 92 -5.02 4.19 -16.12
N GLU A 93 -4.00 4.18 -16.99
CA GLU A 93 -3.95 3.38 -18.22
C GLU A 93 -3.95 1.86 -17.97
N ALA A 94 -3.64 1.44 -16.74
CA ALA A 94 -3.61 0.03 -16.36
C ALA A 94 -4.81 -0.40 -15.50
N ARG A 95 -5.72 0.51 -15.16
CA ARG A 95 -6.91 0.20 -14.34
C ARG A 95 -7.91 -0.68 -15.09
N GLY A 96 -8.82 -1.29 -14.35
CA GLY A 96 -9.83 -2.18 -14.91
C GLY A 96 -9.32 -3.56 -15.35
N LYS A 97 -8.06 -3.89 -15.09
CA LYS A 97 -7.41 -5.16 -15.47
C LYS A 97 -7.26 -6.14 -14.30
N GLY A 98 -7.82 -5.81 -13.13
CA GLY A 98 -7.77 -6.67 -11.95
C GLY A 98 -6.46 -6.57 -11.14
N ILE A 99 -5.58 -5.60 -11.42
CA ILE A 99 -4.29 -5.46 -10.75
C ILE A 99 -4.45 -5.23 -9.24
N GLY A 100 -5.39 -4.38 -8.83
CA GLY A 100 -5.67 -4.15 -7.40
C GLY A 100 -6.03 -5.45 -6.68
N ARG A 101 -6.86 -6.28 -7.29
CA ARG A 101 -7.23 -7.59 -6.73
C ARG A 101 -6.04 -8.55 -6.65
N LEU A 102 -5.13 -8.50 -7.61
CA LEU A 102 -3.91 -9.31 -7.58
C LEU A 102 -2.98 -8.88 -6.44
N PHE A 103 -2.85 -7.60 -6.15
CA PHE A 103 -2.12 -7.14 -4.96
C PHE A 103 -2.70 -7.74 -3.68
N PHE A 104 -4.02 -7.65 -3.48
CA PHE A 104 -4.66 -8.24 -2.30
C PHE A 104 -4.49 -9.75 -2.24
N LYS A 105 -4.52 -10.45 -3.37
CA LYS A 105 -4.25 -11.89 -3.44
C LYS A 105 -2.84 -12.22 -2.96
N HIS A 106 -1.83 -11.42 -3.34
CA HIS A 106 -0.46 -11.58 -2.87
C HIS A 106 -0.31 -11.29 -1.38
N LEU A 107 -0.93 -10.20 -0.89
CA LEU A 107 -0.93 -9.87 0.53
C LEU A 107 -1.61 -10.96 1.36
N ALA A 108 -2.73 -11.49 0.89
CA ALA A 108 -3.43 -12.61 1.55
C ALA A 108 -2.56 -13.87 1.59
N LYS A 109 -1.84 -14.17 0.51
CA LYS A 109 -0.90 -15.29 0.49
C LYS A 109 0.21 -15.12 1.53
N ILE A 110 0.81 -13.93 1.61
CA ILE A 110 1.82 -13.61 2.64
C ILE A 110 1.24 -13.80 4.05
N ALA A 111 0.03 -13.29 4.28
CA ALA A 111 -0.63 -13.41 5.57
C ALA A 111 -0.90 -14.87 5.96
N ILE A 112 -1.36 -15.69 5.03
CA ILE A 112 -1.60 -17.12 5.24
C ILE A 112 -0.28 -17.85 5.54
N ASP A 113 0.73 -17.65 4.72
CA ASP A 113 2.02 -18.34 4.84
C ASP A 113 2.72 -18.02 6.17
N LYS A 114 2.52 -16.81 6.70
CA LYS A 114 3.11 -16.33 7.96
C LYS A 114 2.20 -16.44 9.18
N GLY A 115 0.96 -16.86 9.01
CA GLY A 115 -0.01 -16.98 10.11
C GLY A 115 -0.47 -15.64 10.67
N TYR A 116 -0.50 -14.58 9.86
CA TYR A 116 -0.96 -13.26 10.27
C TYR A 116 -2.48 -13.23 10.47
N GLY A 117 -2.96 -12.27 11.28
CA GLY A 117 -4.35 -12.23 11.70
C GLY A 117 -5.27 -11.41 10.80
N ARG A 118 -4.76 -10.31 10.23
CA ARG A 118 -5.57 -9.34 9.47
C ARG A 118 -4.75 -8.66 8.39
N ILE A 119 -5.46 -8.13 7.40
CA ILE A 119 -4.96 -7.08 6.49
C ILE A 119 -5.86 -5.87 6.71
N GLU A 120 -5.28 -4.76 7.11
CA GLU A 120 -6.01 -3.52 7.41
C GLU A 120 -5.44 -2.36 6.58
N TRP A 121 -6.30 -1.38 6.25
CA TRP A 121 -5.93 -0.17 5.51
C TRP A 121 -6.93 0.94 5.77
N CYS A 122 -6.59 2.15 5.36
CA CYS A 122 -7.49 3.31 5.34
C CYS A 122 -7.85 3.70 3.91
N CYS A 123 -8.99 4.34 3.77
CA CYS A 123 -9.45 4.92 2.51
C CYS A 123 -10.06 6.29 2.79
N LEU A 124 -9.78 7.27 1.94
CA LEU A 124 -10.40 8.59 2.05
C LEU A 124 -11.92 8.50 1.82
N ASP A 125 -12.69 9.19 2.63
CA ASP A 125 -14.17 9.11 2.64
C ASP A 125 -14.80 9.44 1.29
N TRP A 126 -14.20 10.34 0.52
CA TRP A 126 -14.71 10.74 -0.80
C TRP A 126 -14.44 9.72 -1.91
N ASN A 127 -13.52 8.76 -1.69
CA ASN A 127 -13.08 7.81 -2.72
C ASN A 127 -14.06 6.63 -2.89
N GLN A 128 -15.26 6.93 -3.40
CA GLN A 128 -16.34 5.95 -3.55
C GLN A 128 -15.94 4.76 -4.42
N LYS A 129 -15.15 4.99 -5.47
CA LYS A 129 -14.68 3.92 -6.36
C LYS A 129 -13.85 2.88 -5.62
N SER A 130 -12.94 3.31 -4.76
CA SER A 130 -12.13 2.40 -3.94
C SER A 130 -12.98 1.74 -2.85
N ILE A 131 -13.89 2.47 -2.22
CA ILE A 131 -14.80 1.95 -1.20
C ILE A 131 -15.64 0.80 -1.77
N GLU A 132 -16.21 0.96 -2.96
CA GLU A 132 -16.97 -0.09 -3.64
C GLU A 132 -16.11 -1.30 -3.98
N PHE A 133 -14.89 -1.07 -4.45
CA PHE A 133 -13.93 -2.14 -4.73
C PHE A 133 -13.64 -2.98 -3.47
N TYR A 134 -13.40 -2.33 -2.33
CA TYR A 134 -13.13 -3.01 -1.06
C TYR A 134 -14.34 -3.79 -0.55
N LYS A 135 -15.54 -3.23 -0.66
CA LYS A 135 -16.79 -3.93 -0.32
C LYS A 135 -16.99 -5.19 -1.17
N HIS A 136 -16.71 -5.12 -2.47
CA HIS A 136 -16.81 -6.27 -3.37
C HIS A 136 -15.78 -7.37 -3.08
N MET A 137 -14.68 -7.03 -2.42
CA MET A 137 -13.72 -8.02 -1.92
C MET A 137 -14.12 -8.67 -0.59
N GLY A 138 -15.19 -8.20 0.05
CA GLY A 138 -15.64 -8.67 1.35
C GLY A 138 -14.96 -8.00 2.53
N ALA A 139 -14.35 -6.81 2.33
CA ALA A 139 -13.77 -6.04 3.42
C ALA A 139 -14.88 -5.47 4.33
N GLU A 140 -14.62 -5.48 5.63
CA GLU A 140 -15.47 -4.88 6.66
C GLU A 140 -14.99 -3.46 6.96
N VAL A 141 -15.91 -2.51 7.06
CA VAL A 141 -15.62 -1.13 7.43
C VAL A 141 -15.61 -1.00 8.96
N LEU A 142 -14.54 -0.42 9.51
CA LEU A 142 -14.43 -0.12 10.95
C LEU A 142 -14.69 1.37 11.16
N ASP A 143 -15.94 1.77 11.27
CA ASP A 143 -16.38 3.16 11.38
C ASP A 143 -16.53 3.68 12.83
N ASP A 144 -16.28 2.82 13.81
CA ASP A 144 -16.28 3.14 15.24
C ASP A 144 -14.95 3.70 15.76
N ARG A 145 -13.95 3.92 14.89
CA ARG A 145 -12.58 4.30 15.24
C ARG A 145 -12.18 5.61 14.57
N ARG A 146 -11.28 6.31 15.23
CA ARG A 146 -10.68 7.55 14.73
C ARG A 146 -9.17 7.45 14.73
N ILE A 147 -8.53 8.04 13.73
CA ILE A 147 -7.08 8.17 13.65
C ILE A 147 -6.68 9.48 14.33
N TYR A 148 -5.69 9.42 15.21
CA TYR A 148 -5.08 10.58 15.84
C TYR A 148 -3.62 10.68 15.39
N ARG A 149 -3.12 11.91 15.24
CA ARG A 149 -1.74 12.18 14.81
C ARG A 149 -1.09 13.22 15.71
N ILE A 150 0.14 12.95 16.10
CA ILE A 150 1.06 13.96 16.63
C ILE A 150 2.28 13.93 15.70
N SER A 151 2.60 15.05 15.07
CA SER A 151 3.74 15.16 14.16
C SER A 151 5.02 15.53 14.91
N ASP A 152 6.16 15.35 14.26
CA ASP A 152 7.52 15.49 14.84
C ASP A 152 7.80 16.87 15.45
N ASP A 153 7.24 17.93 14.87
CA ASP A 153 7.32 19.30 15.41
C ASP A 153 6.77 19.42 16.82
N LYS A 154 5.87 18.52 17.24
CA LYS A 154 5.21 18.49 18.55
C LYS A 154 5.75 17.43 19.52
N PHE A 155 6.68 16.57 19.11
CA PHE A 155 7.17 15.49 19.96
C PHE A 155 7.79 15.96 21.27
N LYS A 156 8.38 17.16 21.29
CA LYS A 156 8.99 17.74 22.49
C LYS A 156 7.97 18.35 23.48
N GLU A 157 6.72 18.49 23.07
CA GLU A 157 5.64 19.08 23.87
C GLU A 157 4.81 18.02 24.60
N VAL A 158 5.02 16.74 24.28
CA VAL A 158 4.36 15.58 24.89
C VAL A 158 5.22 15.00 26.02
#